data_e8fbf51ad79885a83adb4decadb5cd2e
#
_entry.id   e8fbf51ad79885a83adb4decadb5cd2e
#
_cell.length_a   1.000
_cell.length_b   1.000
_cell.length_c   1.000
_cell.angle_alpha   90.00
_cell.angle_beta   90.00
_cell.angle_gamma   90.00
#
_symmetry.space_group_name_H-M   'P 1'
#
loop_
_entity.id
_entity.type
_entity.pdbx_description
1 polymer ?
#
loop_
_entity_poly.entity_id
_entity_poly.type
_entity_poly.pdbx_seq_one_letter_code
_entity_poly.pdbx_strand_id
1 'polypeptide(L)' 'MATTINTYLARVKLIQASSLTALETAINSFMSDSYTGDDALTTGEYVTRVDVDITSIRDVPNPVNLFTATLEIVGSTTTA' A
#
# COMPACT_ATOMS: atom_id res chain seq x y z
N MET A 1 10.21 32.90 16.84
CA MET A 1 8.81 32.59 16.52
C MET A 1 8.73 31.22 15.84
N ALA A 2 7.89 30.38 16.36
CA ALA A 2 7.70 29.07 15.75
C ALA A 2 6.78 29.19 14.53
N THR A 3 7.19 28.56 13.45
CA THR A 3 6.37 28.47 12.23
C THR A 3 5.99 27.00 12.06
N THR A 4 4.71 26.74 12.03
CA THR A 4 4.24 25.38 11.79
C THR A 4 4.23 25.11 10.30
N ILE A 5 4.95 24.07 9.91
CA ILE A 5 5.02 23.63 8.53
C ILE A 5 4.43 22.23 8.45
N ASN A 6 3.39 22.09 7.65
CA ASN A 6 2.79 20.79 7.39
C ASN A 6 3.46 20.20 6.15
N THR A 7 4.17 19.12 6.34
CA THR A 7 4.80 18.40 5.25
C THR A 7 3.99 17.15 4.96
N TYR A 8 3.49 17.04 3.75
CA TYR A 8 2.74 15.87 3.31
C TYR A 8 3.72 14.88 2.71
N LEU A 9 3.81 13.73 3.34
CA LEU A 9 4.63 12.64 2.86
C LEU A 9 3.75 11.73 2.03
N ALA A 10 4.22 11.36 0.86
CA ALA A 10 3.52 10.43 0.00
C ALA A 10 4.43 9.27 -0.34
N ARG A 11 3.92 8.08 -0.23
CA ARG A 11 4.63 6.87 -0.64
C ARG A 11 3.63 5.85 -1.17
N VAL A 12 4.17 4.81 -1.76
CA VAL A 12 3.36 3.78 -2.39
C VAL A 12 3.75 2.43 -1.81
N LYS A 13 2.75 1.64 -1.47
CA LYS A 13 2.93 0.23 -1.12
C LYS A 13 2.41 -0.63 -2.25
N LEU A 14 3.24 -1.52 -2.75
CA LEU A 14 2.85 -2.48 -3.79
C LEU A 14 2.67 -3.86 -3.17
N ILE A 15 1.54 -4.49 -3.46
CA ILE A 15 1.22 -5.83 -2.99
C ILE A 15 0.83 -6.67 -4.19
N GLN A 16 1.42 -7.85 -4.31
CA GLN A 16 1.10 -8.78 -5.40
C GLN A 16 0.59 -10.09 -4.81
N ALA A 17 -0.38 -10.67 -5.49
CA ALA A 17 -0.93 -11.96 -5.09
C ALA A 17 -1.44 -12.71 -6.32
N SER A 18 -1.57 -14.01 -6.18
CA SER A 18 -2.04 -14.88 -7.26
C SER A 18 -3.56 -15.00 -7.32
N SER A 19 -4.27 -14.44 -6.36
CA SER A 19 -5.73 -14.42 -6.35
C SER A 19 -6.24 -13.13 -5.72
N LEU A 20 -7.48 -12.78 -6.04
CA LEU A 20 -8.10 -11.59 -5.45
C LEU A 20 -8.30 -11.75 -3.94
N THR A 21 -8.67 -12.95 -3.49
CA THR A 21 -8.85 -13.20 -2.07
C THR A 21 -7.55 -13.01 -1.30
N ALA A 22 -6.44 -13.53 -1.84
CA ALA A 22 -5.14 -13.35 -1.21
C ALA A 22 -4.71 -11.88 -1.22
N LEU A 23 -5.01 -11.16 -2.30
CA LEU A 23 -4.69 -9.76 -2.40
C LEU A 23 -5.48 -8.95 -1.36
N GLU A 24 -6.77 -9.20 -1.25
CA GLU A 24 -7.63 -8.53 -0.27
C GLU A 24 -7.14 -8.77 1.15
N THR A 25 -6.79 -10.02 1.47
CA THR A 25 -6.25 -10.36 2.79
C THR A 25 -4.96 -9.60 3.06
N ALA A 26 -4.07 -9.53 2.08
CA ALA A 26 -2.80 -8.83 2.23
C ALA A 26 -2.99 -7.33 2.42
N ILE A 27 -3.92 -6.72 1.69
CA ILE A 27 -4.23 -5.30 1.82
C ILE A 27 -4.77 -5.02 3.22
N ASN A 28 -5.74 -5.81 3.67
CA ASN A 28 -6.35 -5.63 4.98
C ASN A 28 -5.33 -5.82 6.10
N SER A 29 -4.43 -6.79 5.95
CA SER A 29 -3.36 -7.02 6.92
C SER A 29 -2.42 -5.82 7.00
N PHE A 30 -2.05 -5.26 5.85
CA PHE A 30 -1.17 -4.09 5.84
C PHE A 30 -1.80 -2.89 6.54
N MET A 31 -3.11 -2.71 6.38
CA MET A 31 -3.81 -1.57 6.97
C MET A 31 -4.20 -1.81 8.43
N SER A 32 -3.99 -3.02 8.94
CA SER A 32 -4.36 -3.33 10.32
C SER A 32 -3.30 -2.83 11.31
N ASP A 33 -3.72 -2.57 12.54
CA ASP A 33 -2.81 -2.14 13.59
C ASP A 33 -1.84 -3.24 14.01
N SER A 34 -2.12 -4.47 13.66
CA SER A 34 -1.26 -5.61 13.99
C SER A 34 -0.13 -5.85 13.00
N TYR A 35 -0.11 -5.11 11.88
CA TYR A 35 0.97 -5.24 10.92
C TYR A 35 2.26 -4.66 11.49
N THR A 36 3.35 -5.42 11.45
CA THR A 36 4.61 -5.05 12.09
C THR A 36 5.80 -4.93 11.14
N GLY A 37 5.53 -4.88 9.83
CA GLY A 37 6.61 -4.70 8.85
C GLY A 37 7.26 -3.33 8.94
N ASP A 38 8.45 -3.20 8.37
CA ASP A 38 9.19 -1.94 8.35
C ASP A 38 8.45 -0.83 7.59
N ASP A 39 7.56 -1.22 6.70
CA ASP A 39 6.76 -0.31 5.88
C ASP A 39 5.36 -0.08 6.44
N ALA A 40 5.11 -0.47 7.69
CA ALA A 40 3.82 -0.26 8.32
C ALA A 40 3.43 1.22 8.34
N LEU A 41 2.13 1.46 8.35
CA LEU A 41 1.62 2.83 8.45
C LEU A 41 2.04 3.42 9.79
N THR A 42 2.58 4.62 9.74
CA THR A 42 2.93 5.35 10.96
C THR A 42 1.77 6.24 11.39
N THR A 43 1.86 6.75 12.61
CA THR A 43 0.84 7.67 13.12
C THR A 43 0.68 8.85 12.16
N GLY A 44 -0.55 9.09 11.74
CA GLY A 44 -0.84 10.17 10.81
C GLY A 44 -0.83 9.77 9.33
N GLU A 45 -0.32 8.57 9.02
CA GLU A 45 -0.40 8.06 7.65
C GLU A 45 -1.70 7.30 7.42
N TYR A 46 -2.20 7.40 6.20
CA TYR A 46 -3.38 6.63 5.81
C TYR A 46 -3.37 6.36 4.31
N VAL A 47 -4.07 5.31 3.92
CA VAL A 47 -4.21 4.94 2.52
C VAL A 47 -5.35 5.75 1.92
N THR A 48 -5.06 6.52 0.89
CA THR A 48 -6.05 7.36 0.22
C THR A 48 -6.67 6.70 -0.99
N ARG A 49 -5.95 5.75 -1.58
CA ARG A 49 -6.40 5.11 -2.82
C ARG A 49 -5.78 3.74 -2.96
N VAL A 50 -6.56 2.81 -3.49
CA VAL A 50 -6.08 1.48 -3.83
C VAL A 50 -6.44 1.21 -5.28
N ASP A 51 -5.43 1.00 -6.12
CA ASP A 51 -5.61 0.61 -7.52
C ASP A 51 -5.20 -0.83 -7.67
N VAL A 52 -6.00 -1.60 -8.37
CA VAL A 52 -5.72 -3.02 -8.63
C VAL A 52 -5.57 -3.25 -10.12
N ASP A 53 -4.43 -3.82 -10.50
CA ASP A 53 -4.15 -4.20 -11.87
C ASP A 53 -4.00 -5.71 -11.96
N ILE A 54 -4.41 -6.26 -13.09
CA ILE A 54 -4.29 -7.68 -13.37
C ILE A 54 -3.31 -7.87 -14.51
N THR A 55 -2.26 -8.64 -14.27
CA THR A 55 -1.30 -9.00 -15.30
C THR A 55 -1.40 -10.48 -15.57
N SER A 56 -1.60 -10.83 -16.85
CA SER A 56 -1.64 -12.22 -17.28
C SER A 56 -0.27 -12.61 -17.82
N ILE A 57 0.32 -13.63 -17.23
CA ILE A 57 1.59 -14.18 -17.68
C ILE A 57 1.28 -15.45 -18.47
N ARG A 58 1.51 -15.39 -19.79
CA ARG A 58 1.10 -16.45 -20.71
C ARG A 58 2.27 -17.19 -21.36
N ASP A 59 3.49 -16.71 -21.15
CA ASP A 59 4.68 -17.29 -21.79
C ASP A 59 5.26 -18.46 -20.99
N VAL A 60 4.46 -19.04 -20.10
CA VAL A 60 4.87 -20.15 -19.25
C VAL A 60 3.93 -21.33 -19.48
N PRO A 61 4.36 -22.58 -19.18
CA PRO A 61 3.50 -23.75 -19.36
C PRO A 61 2.17 -23.67 -18.64
N ASN A 62 2.16 -22.99 -17.49
CA ASN A 62 0.93 -22.78 -16.71
C ASN A 62 0.66 -21.28 -16.62
N PRO A 63 -0.16 -20.73 -17.53
CA PRO A 63 -0.48 -19.31 -17.48
C PRO A 63 -1.08 -18.93 -16.14
N VAL A 64 -0.64 -17.81 -15.60
CA VAL A 64 -1.11 -17.31 -14.31
C VAL A 64 -1.54 -15.85 -14.42
N ASN A 65 -2.46 -15.47 -13.58
CA ASN A 65 -2.82 -14.07 -13.39
C ASN A 65 -2.13 -13.55 -12.13
N LEU A 66 -1.54 -12.39 -12.25
CA LEU A 66 -0.91 -11.73 -11.13
C LEU A 66 -1.70 -10.46 -10.84
N PHE A 67 -2.18 -10.36 -9.61
CA PHE A 67 -2.95 -9.20 -9.16
C PHE A 67 -2.01 -8.30 -8.37
N THR A 68 -1.90 -7.05 -8.80
CA THR A 68 -1.04 -6.07 -8.15
C THR A 68 -1.90 -4.94 -7.63
N ALA A 69 -1.80 -4.67 -6.34
CA ALA A 69 -2.45 -3.52 -5.73
C ALA A 69 -1.41 -2.43 -5.48
N THR A 70 -1.76 -1.21 -5.87
CA THR A 70 -0.98 -0.03 -5.57
C THR A 70 -1.75 0.78 -4.53
N LEU A 71 -1.18 0.90 -3.35
CA LEU A 71 -1.77 1.66 -2.25
C LEU A 71 -1.06 3.00 -2.16
N GLU A 72 -1.81 4.07 -2.37
CA GLU A 72 -1.28 5.42 -2.21
C GLU A 72 -1.44 5.84 -0.76
N ILE A 73 -0.31 6.08 -0.11
CA ILE A 73 -0.26 6.42 1.31
C ILE A 73 0.16 7.87 1.43
N VAL A 74 -0.59 8.62 2.18
CA VAL A 74 -0.21 10.00 2.52
C VAL A 74 -0.20 10.16 4.02
N GLY A 75 0.63 11.06 4.47
CA GLY A 75 0.70 11.43 5.85
C GLY A 75 1.15 12.86 5.97
N SER A 76 1.02 13.43 7.14
CA SER A 76 1.49 14.78 7.38
C SER A 76 2.38 14.78 8.61
N THR A 77 3.47 15.52 8.53
CA THR A 77 4.28 15.86 9.67
C THR A 77 4.16 17.36 9.90
N THR A 78 4.09 17.74 11.16
CA THR A 78 4.04 19.14 11.53
C THR A 78 5.34 19.48 12.20
N THR A 79 6.01 20.50 11.68
CA THR A 79 7.26 20.99 12.24
C THR A 79 7.06 22.43 12.66
N ALA A 80 7.44 22.73 13.85
CA ALA A 80 7.33 24.10 14.36
C ALA A 80 8.69 24.66 14.70
#